data_2ec75e47208e9f63e6ced46e512e0957
#
_entry.id   2ec75e47208e9f63e6ced46e512e0957
#
_cell.length_a   1.000
_cell.length_b   1.000
_cell.length_c   1.000
_cell.angle_alpha   90.00
_cell.angle_beta   90.00
_cell.angle_gamma   90.00
#
_symmetry.space_group_name_H-M   'P 1'
#
loop_
_entity.id
_entity.type
_entity.pdbx_description
1 polymer ?
#
loop_
_entity_poly.entity_id
_entity_poly.type
_entity_poly.pdbx_seq_one_letter_code
_entity_poly.pdbx_strand_id
1 'polypeptide(L)'
;LGGPLVESGEGDGGLFKGILARYLAEVAVRLPEDSRENIATKKVAARLVMASAESLWSHRLEVDGLPIFPANWFEDAKLPHNYGIGPTSISEAVGLVRIDERDLSVQLSGWMLLEAAAKVAAAIGE
;
A
#
# COMPACT_ATOMS: atom_id res chain seq x y z
N LEU A 1 11.12 -6.41 11.57
CA LEU A 1 11.11 -5.14 10.86
C LEU A 1 11.60 -5.37 9.44
N GLY A 2 11.00 -4.74 8.51
CA GLY A 2 11.36 -4.89 7.12
C GLY A 2 10.30 -5.58 6.27
N GLY A 3 9.25 -6.07 6.91
CA GLY A 3 8.10 -6.59 6.18
C GLY A 3 7.16 -5.46 5.78
N PRO A 4 6.12 -5.77 5.00
CA PRO A 4 5.13 -4.77 4.61
C PRO A 4 4.32 -4.27 5.80
N LEU A 5 3.79 -3.08 5.67
CA LEU A 5 2.91 -2.52 6.68
C LEU A 5 1.59 -3.30 6.69
N VAL A 6 1.14 -3.67 7.89
CA VAL A 6 -0.01 -4.55 8.07
C VAL A 6 -1.18 -3.75 8.66
N GLU A 7 -1.97 -3.19 7.80
CA GLU A 7 -3.15 -2.46 8.20
C GLU A 7 -4.13 -2.54 7.04
N SER A 8 -5.35 -2.91 7.30
CA SER A 8 -6.36 -3.02 6.25
C SER A 8 -7.62 -2.29 6.66
N GLY A 9 -7.61 -0.97 6.51
CA GLY A 9 -8.75 -0.15 6.80
C GLY A 9 -9.37 0.42 5.54
N GLU A 10 -10.57 0.94 5.68
CA GLU A 10 -11.27 1.66 4.63
C GLU A 10 -11.42 3.12 5.03
N GLY A 11 -11.80 3.97 4.10
CA GLY A 11 -11.97 5.38 4.36
C GLY A 11 -10.69 6.00 4.87
N ASP A 12 -10.75 6.66 6.01
CA ASP A 12 -9.57 7.27 6.61
C ASP A 12 -8.51 6.22 6.96
N GLY A 13 -8.96 5.05 7.42
CA GLY A 13 -8.06 3.94 7.70
C GLY A 13 -7.37 3.43 6.44
N GLY A 14 -8.10 3.38 5.32
CA GLY A 14 -7.55 2.97 4.05
C GLY A 14 -6.44 3.89 3.57
N LEU A 15 -6.54 5.19 3.88
CA LEU A 15 -5.55 6.17 3.48
C LEU A 15 -4.35 6.21 4.42
N PHE A 16 -4.52 5.76 5.64
CA PHE A 16 -3.50 5.87 6.69
C PHE A 16 -2.17 5.25 6.30
N LYS A 17 -2.19 4.07 5.72
CA LYS A 17 -0.95 3.39 5.32
C LYS A 17 -0.19 4.16 4.25
N GLY A 18 -0.92 4.73 3.29
CA GLY A 18 -0.29 5.54 2.26
C GLY A 18 0.37 6.78 2.84
N ILE A 19 -0.31 7.43 3.76
CA ILE A 19 0.24 8.61 4.44
C ILE A 19 1.46 8.22 5.26
N LEU A 20 1.39 7.11 5.99
CA LEU A 20 2.52 6.62 6.76
C LEU A 20 3.71 6.32 5.86
N ALA A 21 3.47 5.69 4.71
CA ALA A 21 4.54 5.40 3.76
C ALA A 21 5.22 6.68 3.27
N ARG A 22 4.47 7.74 3.04
CA ARG A 22 5.04 9.03 2.64
C ARG A 22 5.94 9.62 3.72
N TYR A 23 5.52 9.54 4.98
CA TYR A 23 6.35 10.01 6.08
C TYR A 23 7.61 9.16 6.24
N LEU A 24 7.49 7.85 6.11
CA LEU A 24 8.65 6.98 6.17
C LEU A 24 9.64 7.30 5.03
N ALA A 25 9.14 7.60 3.84
CA ALA A 25 10.00 8.00 2.74
C ALA A 25 10.73 9.31 3.04
N GLU A 26 10.05 10.28 3.67
CA GLU A 26 10.69 11.52 4.08
C GLU A 26 11.81 11.26 5.09
N VAL A 27 11.57 10.38 6.06
CA VAL A 27 12.59 9.99 7.03
C VAL A 27 13.77 9.34 6.32
N ALA A 28 13.51 8.42 5.40
CA ALA A 28 14.54 7.70 4.67
C ALA A 28 15.42 8.64 3.83
N VAL A 29 14.83 9.70 3.29
CA VAL A 29 15.52 10.61 2.38
C VAL A 29 16.14 11.79 3.12
N ARG A 30 15.42 12.36 4.08
CA ARG A 30 15.78 13.66 4.65
C ARG A 30 16.38 13.65 6.06
N LEU A 31 16.26 12.55 6.79
CA LEU A 31 16.83 12.51 8.13
C LEU A 31 18.35 12.71 8.05
N PRO A 32 18.93 13.66 8.79
CA PRO A 32 20.37 13.89 8.73
C PRO A 32 21.16 12.66 9.16
N GLU A 33 22.27 12.39 8.48
CA GLU A 33 23.12 11.26 8.81
C GLU A 33 24.24 11.70 9.76
N ASP A 34 23.85 12.39 10.82
CA ASP A 34 24.78 12.99 11.77
C ASP A 34 24.95 12.16 13.05
N SER A 35 24.31 11.01 13.12
CA SER A 35 24.45 10.09 14.23
C SER A 35 24.21 8.66 13.77
N ARG A 36 24.70 7.72 14.57
CA ARG A 36 24.52 6.30 14.27
C ARG A 36 23.04 5.92 14.30
N GLU A 37 22.29 6.51 15.25
CA GLU A 37 20.85 6.27 15.37
C GLU A 37 20.09 6.78 14.15
N ASN A 38 20.45 7.94 13.64
CA ASN A 38 19.79 8.49 12.47
C ASN A 38 20.06 7.66 11.23
N ILE A 39 21.28 7.20 11.06
CA ILE A 39 21.64 6.34 9.93
C ILE A 39 20.84 5.03 10.00
N ALA A 40 20.76 4.43 11.18
CA ALA A 40 19.98 3.19 11.35
C ALA A 40 18.51 3.42 11.09
N THR A 41 17.94 4.51 11.57
CA THR A 41 16.54 4.86 11.36
C THR A 41 16.22 5.03 9.88
N LYS A 42 17.10 5.70 9.14
CA LYS A 42 16.94 5.87 7.70
C LYS A 42 16.89 4.53 6.98
N LYS A 43 17.77 3.61 7.35
CA LYS A 43 17.82 2.29 6.73
C LYS A 43 16.56 1.48 7.00
N VAL A 44 16.05 1.55 8.22
CA VAL A 44 14.81 0.86 8.57
C VAL A 44 13.62 1.44 7.80
N ALA A 45 13.52 2.77 7.76
CA ALA A 45 12.43 3.42 7.03
C ALA A 45 12.47 3.07 5.55
N ALA A 46 13.64 3.11 4.93
CA ALA A 46 13.80 2.75 3.52
C ALA A 46 13.38 1.29 3.28
N ARG A 47 13.81 0.40 4.16
CA ARG A 47 13.49 -1.02 4.04
C ARG A 47 11.99 -1.28 4.15
N LEU A 48 11.33 -0.61 5.09
CA LEU A 48 9.89 -0.76 5.26
C LEU A 48 9.13 -0.28 4.03
N VAL A 49 9.52 0.85 3.47
CA VAL A 49 8.87 1.38 2.28
C VAL A 49 9.07 0.43 1.09
N MET A 50 10.31 0.01 0.85
CA MET A 50 10.62 -0.84 -0.29
C MET A 50 9.99 -2.22 -0.17
N ALA A 51 10.03 -2.83 1.00
CA ALA A 51 9.41 -4.14 1.22
C ALA A 51 7.89 -4.08 1.07
N SER A 52 7.28 -3.01 1.57
CA SER A 52 5.84 -2.82 1.44
C SER A 52 5.44 -2.63 -0.02
N ALA A 53 6.21 -1.85 -0.78
CA ALA A 53 5.92 -1.62 -2.19
C ALA A 53 6.07 -2.90 -3.01
N GLU A 54 7.09 -3.67 -2.72
CA GLU A 54 7.31 -4.95 -3.40
C GLU A 54 6.16 -5.91 -3.12
N SER A 55 5.72 -5.98 -1.88
CA SER A 55 4.58 -6.80 -1.49
C SER A 55 3.28 -6.34 -2.16
N LEU A 56 3.03 -5.02 -2.14
CA LEU A 56 1.86 -4.45 -2.80
C LEU A 56 1.83 -4.83 -4.27
N TRP A 57 2.93 -4.64 -4.96
CA TRP A 57 2.99 -4.88 -6.40
C TRP A 57 2.80 -6.36 -6.74
N SER A 58 3.38 -7.27 -5.95
CA SER A 58 3.26 -8.70 -6.20
C SER A 58 1.86 -9.23 -5.90
N HIS A 59 1.08 -8.54 -5.07
CA HIS A 59 -0.29 -8.95 -4.74
C HIS A 59 -1.35 -8.18 -5.53
N ARG A 60 -0.94 -7.33 -6.48
CA ARG A 60 -1.90 -6.59 -7.28
C ARG A 60 -2.67 -7.52 -8.20
N LEU A 61 -3.87 -7.09 -8.55
CA LEU A 61 -4.66 -7.72 -9.60
C LEU A 61 -4.63 -6.79 -10.80
N GLU A 62 -4.61 -7.33 -11.99
CA GLU A 62 -4.62 -6.50 -13.19
C GLU A 62 -5.94 -6.65 -13.93
N VAL A 63 -6.54 -5.53 -14.28
CA VAL A 63 -7.78 -5.46 -15.03
C VAL A 63 -7.57 -4.50 -16.20
N ASP A 64 -7.67 -5.03 -17.41
CA ASP A 64 -7.44 -4.26 -18.63
C ASP A 64 -6.07 -3.55 -18.63
N GLY A 65 -5.07 -4.22 -18.08
CA GLY A 65 -3.72 -3.66 -18.00
C GLY A 65 -3.49 -2.67 -16.88
N LEU A 66 -4.49 -2.41 -16.05
CA LEU A 66 -4.37 -1.48 -14.94
C LEU A 66 -4.32 -2.24 -13.62
N PRO A 67 -3.48 -1.79 -12.68
CA PRO A 67 -3.36 -2.49 -11.41
C PRO A 67 -4.52 -2.16 -10.46
N ILE A 68 -4.95 -3.18 -9.72
CA ILE A 68 -5.88 -3.02 -8.61
C ILE A 68 -5.13 -3.48 -7.37
N PHE A 69 -4.96 -2.60 -6.42
CA PHE A 69 -4.17 -2.87 -5.23
C PHE A 69 -5.02 -3.49 -4.11
N PRO A 70 -4.43 -4.42 -3.35
CA PRO A 70 -5.13 -5.02 -2.22
C PRO A 70 -5.25 -4.04 -1.05
N ALA A 71 -6.30 -4.20 -0.25
CA ALA A 71 -6.47 -3.43 0.97
C ALA A 71 -5.40 -3.81 2.00
N ASN A 72 -5.11 -5.10 2.11
CA ASN A 72 -4.01 -5.60 2.91
C ASN A 72 -2.86 -5.90 1.97
N TRP A 73 -1.72 -5.25 2.16
CA TRP A 73 -0.63 -5.27 1.17
C TRP A 73 0.09 -6.61 1.02
N PHE A 74 -0.22 -7.61 1.82
CA PHE A 74 0.32 -8.94 1.56
C PHE A 74 -0.75 -9.99 1.33
N GLU A 75 -1.93 -9.57 0.91
CA GLU A 75 -2.96 -10.47 0.43
C GLU A 75 -3.36 -10.04 -0.97
N ASP A 76 -3.77 -10.99 -1.79
CA ASP A 76 -4.16 -10.67 -3.17
C ASP A 76 -5.38 -9.76 -3.21
N ALA A 77 -5.37 -8.84 -4.15
CA ALA A 77 -6.51 -7.96 -4.38
C ALA A 77 -7.70 -8.76 -4.90
N LYS A 78 -8.90 -8.31 -4.57
CA LYS A 78 -10.14 -8.96 -4.94
C LYS A 78 -11.01 -8.05 -5.78
N LEU A 79 -11.71 -8.62 -6.74
CA LEU A 79 -12.68 -7.88 -7.54
C LEU A 79 -14.10 -8.27 -7.13
N PRO A 80 -15.06 -7.36 -7.31
CA PRO A 80 -16.45 -7.65 -6.95
C PRO A 80 -16.99 -8.91 -7.63
N HIS A 81 -16.68 -9.11 -8.90
CA HIS A 81 -17.17 -10.27 -9.62
C HIS A 81 -16.46 -11.57 -9.22
N ASN A 82 -15.40 -11.51 -8.44
CA ASN A 82 -14.76 -12.69 -7.89
C ASN A 82 -15.66 -13.38 -6.86
N TYR A 83 -16.71 -12.72 -6.47
CA TYR A 83 -17.72 -13.32 -5.62
C TYR A 83 -18.68 -14.17 -6.44
N GLY A 84 -18.35 -14.40 -7.71
CA GLY A 84 -19.06 -15.26 -8.61
C GLY A 84 -20.16 -14.52 -9.36
N ILE A 85 -21.30 -15.14 -9.47
CA ILE A 85 -22.47 -14.55 -10.10
C ILE A 85 -22.88 -13.30 -9.35
N GLY A 86 -23.49 -12.36 -10.02
CA GLY A 86 -23.94 -11.14 -9.41
C GLY A 86 -24.80 -11.38 -8.18
N PRO A 87 -25.07 -10.32 -7.42
CA PRO A 87 -25.81 -10.45 -6.18
C PRO A 87 -27.22 -11.00 -6.42
N THR A 88 -27.60 -11.94 -5.58
CA THR A 88 -28.92 -12.52 -5.63
C THR A 88 -29.83 -11.90 -4.57
N SER A 89 -29.29 -11.00 -3.77
CA SER A 89 -30.02 -10.35 -2.69
C SER A 89 -29.46 -8.96 -2.44
N ILE A 90 -30.23 -8.16 -1.73
CA ILE A 90 -29.79 -6.81 -1.33
C ILE A 90 -28.56 -6.92 -0.41
N SER A 91 -28.55 -7.92 0.46
CA SER A 91 -27.42 -8.16 1.36
C SER A 91 -26.13 -8.38 0.59
N GLU A 92 -26.19 -9.19 -0.46
CA GLU A 92 -25.02 -9.43 -1.29
C GLU A 92 -24.59 -8.18 -2.04
N ALA A 93 -25.53 -7.40 -2.53
CA ALA A 93 -25.24 -6.15 -3.22
C ALA A 93 -24.53 -5.17 -2.27
N VAL A 94 -25.01 -5.07 -1.03
CA VAL A 94 -24.39 -4.24 -0.01
C VAL A 94 -23.00 -4.76 0.32
N GLY A 95 -22.85 -6.08 0.40
CA GLY A 95 -21.55 -6.71 0.63
C GLY A 95 -20.55 -6.36 -0.46
N LEU A 96 -20.99 -6.36 -1.73
CA LEU A 96 -20.13 -6.01 -2.86
C LEU A 96 -19.68 -4.54 -2.79
N VAL A 97 -20.56 -3.65 -2.35
CA VAL A 97 -20.24 -2.24 -2.20
C VAL A 97 -19.17 -2.05 -1.14
N ARG A 98 -19.10 -2.98 -0.19
CA ARG A 98 -18.14 -2.90 0.92
C ARG A 98 -16.80 -3.57 0.64
N ILE A 99 -16.57 -4.01 -0.59
CA ILE A 99 -15.26 -4.60 -0.94
C ILE A 99 -14.20 -3.53 -0.83
N ASP A 100 -13.17 -3.80 -0.03
CA ASP A 100 -12.11 -2.86 0.27
C ASP A 100 -11.44 -2.30 -0.97
N GLU A 101 -11.18 -3.14 -1.97
CA GLU A 101 -10.52 -2.71 -3.20
C GLU A 101 -11.33 -1.73 -4.04
N ARG A 102 -12.62 -1.57 -3.73
CA ARG A 102 -13.44 -0.55 -4.38
C ARG A 102 -13.30 0.82 -3.72
N ASP A 103 -12.74 0.86 -2.52
CA ASP A 103 -12.56 2.10 -1.81
C ASP A 103 -11.43 2.88 -2.48
N LEU A 104 -11.73 4.09 -2.93
CA LEU A 104 -10.74 4.95 -3.55
C LEU A 104 -9.54 5.19 -2.64
N SER A 105 -9.76 5.29 -1.34
CA SER A 105 -8.67 5.51 -0.39
C SER A 105 -7.70 4.35 -0.38
N VAL A 106 -8.17 3.12 -0.56
CA VAL A 106 -7.32 1.93 -0.64
C VAL A 106 -6.44 1.99 -1.88
N GLN A 107 -7.03 2.32 -3.04
CA GLN A 107 -6.28 2.42 -4.29
C GLN A 107 -5.31 3.59 -4.24
N LEU A 108 -5.72 4.71 -3.69
CA LEU A 108 -4.86 5.87 -3.54
C LEU A 108 -3.66 5.57 -2.62
N SER A 109 -3.90 4.85 -1.53
CA SER A 109 -2.82 4.42 -0.63
C SER A 109 -1.78 3.59 -1.37
N GLY A 110 -2.22 2.69 -2.24
CA GLY A 110 -1.31 1.88 -3.05
C GLY A 110 -0.41 2.76 -3.93
N TRP A 111 -1.01 3.72 -4.62
CA TRP A 111 -0.23 4.63 -5.45
C TRP A 111 0.71 5.51 -4.65
N MET A 112 0.29 5.95 -3.45
CA MET A 112 1.14 6.72 -2.55
C MET A 112 2.35 5.91 -2.10
N LEU A 113 2.16 4.62 -1.84
CA LEU A 113 3.27 3.74 -1.48
C LEU A 113 4.26 3.60 -2.63
N LEU A 114 3.78 3.40 -3.85
CA LEU A 114 4.66 3.27 -5.01
C LEU A 114 5.44 4.57 -5.27
N GLU A 115 4.79 5.71 -5.08
CA GLU A 115 5.47 7.00 -5.19
C GLU A 115 6.55 7.14 -4.12
N ALA A 116 6.22 6.75 -2.89
CA ALA A 116 7.19 6.78 -1.79
C ALA A 116 8.39 5.90 -2.08
N ALA A 117 8.15 4.69 -2.61
CA ALA A 117 9.22 3.78 -2.98
C ALA A 117 10.10 4.34 -4.09
N ALA A 118 9.51 4.98 -5.09
CA ALA A 118 10.25 5.61 -6.16
C ALA A 118 11.16 6.72 -5.63
N LYS A 119 10.66 7.49 -4.67
CA LYS A 119 11.44 8.55 -4.04
C LYS A 119 12.63 8.00 -3.27
N VAL A 120 12.41 6.93 -2.52
CA VAL A 120 13.48 6.26 -1.77
C VAL A 120 14.51 5.68 -2.72
N ALA A 121 14.08 4.99 -3.75
CA ALA A 121 14.97 4.38 -4.73
C ALA A 121 15.84 5.44 -5.42
N ALA A 122 15.25 6.55 -5.80
CA ALA A 122 16.01 7.65 -6.41
C ALA A 122 17.07 8.21 -5.47
N ALA A 123 16.75 8.31 -4.18
CA ALA A 123 17.68 8.86 -3.19
C ALA A 123 18.86 7.93 -2.91
N ILE A 124 18.68 6.62 -3.04
CA ILE A 124 19.78 5.66 -2.82
C ILE A 124 20.48 5.27 -4.12
N GLY A 125 20.16 5.91 -5.22
CA GLY A 125 20.88 5.75 -6.48
C GLY A 125 20.47 4.57 -7.34
N GLU A 126 19.26 4.08 -7.16
CA GLU A 126 18.75 2.98 -7.97
C GLU A 126 17.84 3.44 -9.10
#